data_7c9db4397e10e3cb84414bbf2fbbf8a1
#
_entry.id   7c9db4397e10e3cb84414bbf2fbbf8a1
#
_cell.length_a   1.000
_cell.length_b   1.000
_cell.length_c   1.000
_cell.angle_alpha   90.00
_cell.angle_beta   90.00
_cell.angle_gamma   90.00
#
_symmetry.space_group_name_H-M   'P 1'
#
loop_
_entity.id
_entity.type
_entity.pdbx_description
1 polymer ?
#
loop_
_entity_poly.entity_id
_entity_poly.type
_entity_poly.pdbx_seq_one_letter_code
_entity_poly.pdbx_strand_id
1 'polypeptide(L)'
;QQLGEYGLLPSSVLYLDDISMMEQQQFLSKIKKFTQYVDTTKDPLTLPPPAFDTIIIAGNTDFILQVAPILSYYDLGPDRALFIGIDKWNRPKVLNEPSLQKTVLTLPIRPAESKFNKIWQAEFRMDANDLAKMAFDATALVITTSALESPVPLSTQLENQAGFIGFSGQFKMSKAGLTERVFEILEISDNMLVKPSIQ
;
A
#
# COMPACT_ATOMS: atom_id res chain seq x y z
N GLN A 1 12.68 3.65 -9.82
CA GLN A 1 13.57 4.81 -10.02
C GLN A 1 13.68 5.66 -8.74
N GLN A 2 12.58 6.00 -8.06
CA GLN A 2 12.60 6.82 -6.83
C GLN A 2 13.30 6.15 -5.64
N LEU A 3 13.19 4.83 -5.47
CA LEU A 3 13.88 4.12 -4.39
C LEU A 3 15.41 4.21 -4.52
N GLY A 4 15.93 4.26 -5.75
CA GLY A 4 17.36 4.41 -6.04
C GLY A 4 17.93 5.75 -5.56
N GLU A 5 17.12 6.81 -5.53
CA GLU A 5 17.53 8.14 -5.03
C GLU A 5 17.82 8.12 -3.51
N TYR A 6 17.20 7.18 -2.79
CA TYR A 6 17.45 6.94 -1.36
C TYR A 6 18.45 5.80 -1.10
N GLY A 7 19.15 5.32 -2.14
CA GLY A 7 20.11 4.22 -2.02
C GLY A 7 19.46 2.85 -1.81
N LEU A 8 18.13 2.74 -1.94
CA LEU A 8 17.38 1.51 -1.77
C LEU A 8 17.13 0.85 -3.13
N LEU A 9 17.92 -0.17 -3.44
CA LEU A 9 17.71 -0.99 -4.63
C LEU A 9 17.19 -2.36 -4.21
N PRO A 10 16.11 -2.87 -4.83
CA PRO A 10 15.64 -4.21 -4.54
C PRO A 10 16.71 -5.22 -5.00
N SER A 11 17.05 -6.18 -4.14
CA SER A 11 17.97 -7.28 -4.46
C SER A 11 17.34 -8.26 -5.45
N SER A 12 16.02 -8.38 -5.46
CA SER A 12 15.27 -9.22 -6.39
C SER A 12 13.88 -8.64 -6.62
N VAL A 13 13.33 -8.85 -7.82
CA VAL A 13 11.96 -8.44 -8.18
C VAL A 13 11.26 -9.62 -8.84
N LEU A 14 10.08 -9.97 -8.34
CA LEU A 14 9.20 -10.97 -8.93
C LEU A 14 7.97 -10.28 -9.52
N TYR A 15 7.77 -10.43 -10.81
CA TYR A 15 6.54 -10.03 -11.50
C TYR A 15 5.61 -11.23 -11.63
N LEU A 16 4.39 -11.07 -11.13
CA LEU A 16 3.31 -12.03 -11.23
C LEU A 16 2.15 -11.37 -12.00
N ASP A 17 2.29 -11.37 -13.32
CA ASP A 17 1.25 -10.86 -14.21
C ASP A 17 0.09 -11.85 -14.24
N ASP A 18 -1.13 -11.33 -14.16
CA ASP A 18 -2.40 -12.04 -14.30
C ASP A 18 -2.43 -13.48 -13.70
N ILE A 19 -2.38 -13.53 -12.36
CA ILE A 19 -2.41 -14.80 -11.62
C ILE A 19 -3.62 -15.66 -12.01
N SER A 20 -4.73 -15.02 -12.41
CA SER A 20 -5.98 -15.72 -12.80
C SER A 20 -5.81 -16.56 -14.06
N MET A 21 -4.87 -16.22 -14.93
CA MET A 21 -4.55 -16.92 -16.18
C MET A 21 -3.35 -17.86 -16.08
N MET A 22 -2.65 -17.84 -14.93
CA MET A 22 -1.45 -18.64 -14.73
C MET A 22 -1.81 -20.04 -14.22
N GLU A 23 -1.19 -21.07 -14.79
CA GLU A 23 -1.31 -22.42 -14.23
C GLU A 23 -0.80 -22.47 -12.80
N GLN A 24 -1.52 -23.16 -11.92
CA GLN A 24 -1.19 -23.25 -10.49
C GLN A 24 0.23 -23.73 -10.24
N GLN A 25 0.70 -24.73 -10.98
CA GLN A 25 2.07 -25.25 -10.84
C GLN A 25 3.13 -24.19 -11.21
N GLN A 26 2.87 -23.42 -12.25
CA GLN A 26 3.77 -22.34 -12.67
C GLN A 26 3.83 -21.24 -11.60
N PHE A 27 2.68 -20.85 -11.04
CA PHE A 27 2.58 -19.87 -9.96
C PHE A 27 3.38 -20.31 -8.73
N LEU A 28 3.15 -21.52 -8.23
CA LEU A 28 3.86 -22.09 -7.09
C LEU A 28 5.39 -22.17 -7.36
N SER A 29 5.78 -22.59 -8.56
CA SER A 29 7.19 -22.69 -8.95
C SER A 29 7.89 -21.34 -8.96
N LYS A 30 7.22 -20.28 -9.45
CA LYS A 30 7.78 -18.92 -9.43
C LYS A 30 7.99 -18.42 -8.01
N ILE A 31 7.02 -18.60 -7.11
CA ILE A 31 7.16 -18.21 -5.71
C ILE A 31 8.23 -19.02 -5.00
N LYS A 32 8.22 -20.34 -5.17
CA LYS A 32 9.27 -21.22 -4.60
C LYS A 32 10.69 -20.80 -5.01
N LYS A 33 10.88 -20.48 -6.28
CA LYS A 33 12.16 -19.98 -6.78
C LYS A 33 12.53 -18.62 -6.19
N PHE A 34 11.55 -17.72 -6.08
CA PHE A 34 11.77 -16.39 -5.50
C PHE A 34 12.18 -16.46 -4.03
N THR A 35 11.50 -17.29 -3.23
CA THR A 35 11.79 -17.47 -1.81
C THR A 35 13.11 -18.18 -1.55
N GLN A 36 13.76 -18.73 -2.59
CA GLN A 36 14.96 -19.57 -2.47
C GLN A 36 14.75 -20.74 -1.48
N TYR A 37 13.52 -21.26 -1.46
CA TYR A 37 13.10 -22.31 -0.52
C TYR A 37 13.99 -23.54 -0.63
N VAL A 38 14.52 -23.97 0.52
CA VAL A 38 15.28 -25.21 0.67
C VAL A 38 14.42 -26.20 1.45
N ASP A 39 14.22 -27.39 0.86
CA ASP A 39 13.50 -28.46 1.54
C ASP A 39 14.31 -28.99 2.73
N THR A 40 13.90 -28.62 3.94
CA THR A 40 14.57 -28.98 5.20
C THR A 40 13.94 -30.20 5.87
N THR A 41 13.15 -31.00 5.16
CA THR A 41 12.51 -32.21 5.72
C THR A 41 13.51 -33.18 6.34
N LYS A 42 14.80 -33.08 6.01
CA LYS A 42 15.89 -33.89 6.55
C LYS A 42 16.48 -33.37 7.86
N ASP A 43 16.31 -32.08 8.15
CA ASP A 43 16.74 -31.46 9.43
C ASP A 43 15.83 -30.28 9.80
N PRO A 44 14.67 -30.55 10.44
CA PRO A 44 13.70 -29.52 10.77
C PRO A 44 14.16 -28.58 11.89
N LEU A 45 15.31 -28.82 12.53
CA LEU A 45 15.78 -27.99 13.65
C LEU A 45 16.56 -26.75 13.21
N THR A 46 16.97 -26.67 11.96
CA THR A 46 17.75 -25.54 11.43
C THR A 46 17.17 -25.01 10.14
N LEU A 47 16.13 -24.17 10.27
CA LEU A 47 15.67 -23.39 9.13
C LEU A 47 16.77 -22.39 8.71
N PRO A 48 17.17 -22.36 7.44
CA PRO A 48 18.13 -21.38 6.96
C PRO A 48 17.58 -19.95 7.14
N PRO A 49 18.43 -18.93 7.24
CA PRO A 49 17.95 -17.55 7.26
C PRO A 49 17.08 -17.27 6.03
N PRO A 50 16.08 -16.41 6.14
CA PRO A 50 15.22 -16.06 5.00
C PRO A 50 16.05 -15.41 3.88
N ALA A 51 15.60 -15.60 2.64
CA ALA A 51 16.28 -15.02 1.48
C ALA A 51 16.25 -13.48 1.47
N PHE A 52 15.28 -12.91 2.18
CA PHE A 52 15.05 -11.46 2.29
C PHE A 52 14.70 -11.09 3.72
N ASP A 53 15.18 -9.96 4.19
CA ASP A 53 14.78 -9.35 5.47
C ASP A 53 13.50 -8.51 5.32
N THR A 54 13.26 -7.98 4.13
CA THR A 54 12.12 -7.11 3.83
C THR A 54 11.54 -7.43 2.46
N ILE A 55 10.21 -7.49 2.36
CA ILE A 55 9.48 -7.71 1.11
C ILE A 55 8.45 -6.61 0.94
N ILE A 56 8.58 -5.84 -0.13
CA ILE A 56 7.56 -4.88 -0.55
C ILE A 56 6.63 -5.58 -1.54
N ILE A 57 5.35 -5.67 -1.21
CA ILE A 57 4.38 -6.36 -2.04
C ILE A 57 3.37 -5.34 -2.57
N ALA A 58 3.31 -5.21 -3.90
CA ALA A 58 2.37 -4.32 -4.58
C ALA A 58 1.35 -5.15 -5.37
N GLY A 59 0.10 -5.08 -4.97
CA GLY A 59 -0.99 -5.79 -5.63
C GLY A 59 -2.34 -5.46 -4.98
N ASN A 60 -3.42 -5.90 -5.62
CA ASN A 60 -4.76 -5.73 -5.06
C ASN A 60 -5.05 -6.75 -3.95
N THR A 61 -6.22 -6.66 -3.35
CA THR A 61 -6.66 -7.55 -2.26
C THR A 61 -6.64 -9.02 -2.67
N ASP A 62 -7.14 -9.36 -3.87
CA ASP A 62 -7.22 -10.74 -4.33
C ASP A 62 -5.84 -11.33 -4.61
N PHE A 63 -4.92 -10.50 -5.10
CA PHE A 63 -3.52 -10.86 -5.29
C PHE A 63 -2.86 -11.25 -3.97
N ILE A 64 -2.93 -10.40 -2.96
CA ILE A 64 -2.21 -10.65 -1.71
C ILE A 64 -2.79 -11.85 -0.95
N LEU A 65 -4.10 -12.06 -0.98
CA LEU A 65 -4.74 -13.22 -0.35
C LEU A 65 -4.33 -14.56 -0.99
N GLN A 66 -3.87 -14.53 -2.25
CA GLN A 66 -3.32 -15.72 -2.90
C GLN A 66 -1.82 -15.88 -2.64
N VAL A 67 -1.07 -14.78 -2.62
CA VAL A 67 0.40 -14.81 -2.55
C VAL A 67 0.90 -15.02 -1.13
N ALA A 68 0.34 -14.33 -0.12
CA ALA A 68 0.86 -14.34 1.24
C ALA A 68 0.88 -15.75 1.89
N PRO A 69 -0.18 -16.55 1.81
CA PRO A 69 -0.14 -17.92 2.33
C PRO A 69 0.94 -18.78 1.69
N ILE A 70 1.21 -18.59 0.40
CA ILE A 70 2.20 -19.36 -0.34
C ILE A 70 3.62 -18.91 -0.01
N LEU A 71 3.85 -17.61 0.20
CA LEU A 71 5.12 -17.13 0.73
C LEU A 71 5.42 -17.76 2.08
N SER A 72 4.44 -17.76 3.00
CA SER A 72 4.56 -18.40 4.30
C SER A 72 4.78 -19.91 4.22
N TYR A 73 4.12 -20.60 3.28
CA TYR A 73 4.31 -22.02 3.01
C TYR A 73 5.75 -22.34 2.55
N TYR A 74 6.41 -21.42 1.86
CA TYR A 74 7.81 -21.52 1.47
C TYR A 74 8.76 -20.79 2.43
N ASP A 75 8.47 -20.83 3.71
CA ASP A 75 9.30 -20.30 4.80
C ASP A 75 9.66 -18.82 4.70
N LEU A 76 8.83 -18.03 4.03
CA LEU A 76 9.00 -16.59 3.90
C LEU A 76 7.72 -15.86 4.33
N GLY A 77 7.38 -16.00 5.61
CA GLY A 77 6.25 -15.32 6.23
C GLY A 77 6.64 -14.03 6.97
N PRO A 78 5.65 -13.24 7.46
CA PRO A 78 5.90 -11.97 8.13
C PRO A 78 6.53 -12.11 9.53
N ASP A 79 6.68 -13.31 10.03
CA ASP A 79 7.47 -13.65 11.23
C ASP A 79 8.97 -13.80 10.95
N ARG A 80 9.36 -13.91 9.68
CA ARG A 80 10.74 -14.11 9.23
C ARG A 80 11.27 -12.96 8.37
N ALA A 81 10.40 -12.24 7.69
CA ALA A 81 10.73 -11.08 6.88
C ALA A 81 9.68 -9.97 7.08
N LEU A 82 10.09 -8.72 7.11
CA LEU A 82 9.16 -7.60 7.20
C LEU A 82 8.36 -7.49 5.91
N PHE A 83 7.04 -7.67 5.97
CA PHE A 83 6.17 -7.42 4.84
C PHE A 83 5.70 -5.97 4.86
N ILE A 84 5.83 -5.30 3.73
CA ILE A 84 5.34 -3.94 3.52
C ILE A 84 4.29 -3.97 2.41
N GLY A 85 3.09 -3.57 2.75
CA GLY A 85 1.94 -3.53 1.86
C GLY A 85 1.45 -2.11 1.58
N ILE A 86 0.37 -2.02 0.81
CA ILE A 86 -0.24 -0.78 0.34
C ILE A 86 -1.64 -0.57 0.94
N ASP A 87 -2.16 0.64 0.82
CA ASP A 87 -3.46 1.07 1.35
C ASP A 87 -4.66 0.23 0.86
N LYS A 88 -4.58 -0.37 -0.31
CA LYS A 88 -5.61 -1.27 -0.85
C LYS A 88 -5.85 -2.52 0.00
N TRP A 89 -4.92 -2.83 0.89
CA TRP A 89 -5.00 -3.97 1.80
C TRP A 89 -5.76 -3.67 3.10
N ASN A 90 -6.10 -2.42 3.36
CA ASN A 90 -6.97 -2.06 4.47
C ASN A 90 -8.41 -2.53 4.19
N ARG A 91 -8.62 -3.84 4.26
CA ARG A 91 -9.90 -4.52 4.06
C ARG A 91 -10.05 -5.65 5.08
N PRO A 92 -11.26 -5.91 5.59
CA PRO A 92 -11.47 -6.93 6.62
C PRO A 92 -10.90 -8.31 6.23
N LYS A 93 -11.02 -8.72 4.97
CA LYS A 93 -10.49 -10.01 4.49
C LYS A 93 -8.95 -10.10 4.64
N VAL A 94 -8.23 -9.00 4.39
CA VAL A 94 -6.77 -8.96 4.50
C VAL A 94 -6.34 -8.87 5.96
N LEU A 95 -7.03 -8.05 6.76
CA LEU A 95 -6.72 -7.89 8.17
C LEU A 95 -6.91 -9.21 8.95
N ASN A 96 -7.84 -10.05 8.51
CA ASN A 96 -8.13 -11.36 9.12
C ASN A 96 -7.24 -12.50 8.56
N GLU A 97 -6.37 -12.22 7.60
CA GLU A 97 -5.51 -13.25 7.01
C GLU A 97 -4.31 -13.56 7.93
N PRO A 98 -4.18 -14.80 8.44
CA PRO A 98 -3.12 -15.15 9.39
C PRO A 98 -1.71 -14.93 8.82
N SER A 99 -1.51 -15.20 7.54
CA SER A 99 -0.20 -15.03 6.87
C SER A 99 0.19 -13.58 6.65
N LEU A 100 -0.65 -12.62 7.03
CA LEU A 100 -0.40 -11.18 6.94
C LEU A 100 -0.32 -10.48 8.30
N GLN A 101 -0.45 -11.20 9.42
CA GLN A 101 -0.21 -10.60 10.73
C GLN A 101 1.24 -10.10 10.83
N LYS A 102 1.49 -8.98 11.51
CA LYS A 102 2.77 -8.25 11.57
C LYS A 102 3.20 -7.56 10.26
N THR A 103 2.37 -7.61 9.23
CA THR A 103 2.62 -6.84 8.00
C THR A 103 2.41 -5.35 8.25
N VAL A 104 3.30 -4.54 7.74
CA VAL A 104 3.23 -3.08 7.81
C VAL A 104 2.55 -2.53 6.58
N LEU A 105 1.56 -1.66 6.77
CA LEU A 105 0.85 -0.96 5.71
C LEU A 105 1.19 0.53 5.71
N THR A 106 1.35 1.09 4.52
CA THR A 106 1.44 2.53 4.32
C THR A 106 0.09 3.07 3.90
N LEU A 107 -0.53 3.89 4.76
CA LEU A 107 -1.87 4.42 4.53
C LEU A 107 -1.84 5.94 4.42
N PRO A 108 -2.52 6.56 3.45
CA PRO A 108 -2.63 8.01 3.42
C PRO A 108 -3.39 8.49 4.65
N ILE A 109 -2.89 9.54 5.32
CA ILE A 109 -3.60 10.18 6.43
C ILE A 109 -4.83 10.85 5.86
N ARG A 110 -6.00 10.33 6.20
CA ARG A 110 -7.30 10.84 5.73
C ARG A 110 -8.05 11.49 6.89
N PRO A 111 -8.72 12.64 6.66
CA PRO A 111 -9.66 13.15 7.64
C PRO A 111 -10.76 12.10 7.87
N ALA A 112 -11.29 12.06 9.11
CA ALA A 112 -12.32 11.11 9.48
C ALA A 112 -13.40 11.03 8.40
N GLU A 113 -13.72 9.82 7.99
CA GLU A 113 -14.71 9.52 6.95
C GLU A 113 -16.04 10.18 7.26
N SER A 114 -16.42 11.14 6.46
CA SER A 114 -17.62 11.66 6.93
C SER A 114 -18.57 12.21 5.91
N LYS A 115 -18.40 13.45 5.56
CA LYS A 115 -19.42 14.14 4.78
C LYS A 115 -19.42 13.69 3.32
N PHE A 116 -18.24 13.47 2.75
CA PHE A 116 -18.16 13.11 1.34
C PHE A 116 -18.78 11.73 1.05
N ASN A 117 -18.45 10.71 1.83
CA ASN A 117 -19.04 9.38 1.63
C ASN A 117 -20.57 9.40 1.83
N LYS A 118 -21.07 10.16 2.80
CA LYS A 118 -22.52 10.28 3.01
C LYS A 118 -23.21 10.94 1.82
N ILE A 119 -22.66 12.03 1.29
CA ILE A 119 -23.20 12.71 0.12
C ILE A 119 -23.10 11.81 -1.10
N TRP A 120 -21.96 11.16 -1.29
CA TRP A 120 -21.73 10.25 -2.40
C TRP A 120 -22.66 9.05 -2.38
N GLN A 121 -22.84 8.40 -1.23
CA GLN A 121 -23.79 7.29 -1.07
C GLN A 121 -25.25 7.72 -1.30
N ALA A 122 -25.63 8.92 -0.85
CA ALA A 122 -26.97 9.44 -1.08
C ALA A 122 -27.26 9.64 -2.57
N GLU A 123 -26.26 10.10 -3.34
CA GLU A 123 -26.39 10.41 -4.77
C GLU A 123 -26.23 9.14 -5.64
N PHE A 124 -25.19 8.34 -5.38
CA PHE A 124 -24.78 7.23 -6.24
C PHE A 124 -25.11 5.84 -5.69
N ARG A 125 -25.62 5.73 -4.45
CA ARG A 125 -25.96 4.47 -3.75
C ARG A 125 -24.81 3.46 -3.70
N MET A 126 -23.58 3.95 -3.68
CA MET A 126 -22.35 3.14 -3.61
C MET A 126 -21.27 3.93 -2.86
N ASP A 127 -20.23 3.24 -2.39
CA ASP A 127 -19.08 3.89 -1.78
C ASP A 127 -18.23 4.62 -2.81
N ALA A 128 -17.72 5.79 -2.43
CA ALA A 128 -16.76 6.51 -3.25
C ALA A 128 -15.42 5.75 -3.31
N ASN A 129 -14.96 5.46 -4.50
CA ASN A 129 -13.61 4.94 -4.69
C ASN A 129 -12.56 6.05 -4.56
N ASP A 130 -11.28 5.67 -4.50
CA ASP A 130 -10.19 6.64 -4.32
C ASP A 130 -10.08 7.62 -5.49
N LEU A 131 -10.38 7.19 -6.71
CA LEU A 131 -10.36 8.07 -7.89
C LEU A 131 -11.43 9.16 -7.78
N ALA A 132 -12.63 8.84 -7.30
CA ALA A 132 -13.70 9.82 -7.07
C ALA A 132 -13.30 10.84 -6.02
N LYS A 133 -12.66 10.40 -4.92
CA LYS A 133 -12.13 11.30 -3.88
C LYS A 133 -11.05 12.22 -4.44
N MET A 134 -10.12 11.68 -5.22
CA MET A 134 -9.05 12.47 -5.84
C MET A 134 -9.58 13.50 -6.85
N ALA A 135 -10.55 13.12 -7.68
CA ALA A 135 -11.17 14.00 -8.64
C ALA A 135 -11.94 15.17 -7.95
N PHE A 136 -12.65 14.82 -6.86
CA PHE A 136 -13.30 15.84 -6.03
C PHE A 136 -12.30 16.82 -5.42
N ASP A 137 -11.23 16.31 -4.80
CA ASP A 137 -10.19 17.13 -4.19
C ASP A 137 -9.50 18.03 -5.21
N ALA A 138 -9.18 17.52 -6.39
CA ALA A 138 -8.58 18.32 -7.46
C ALA A 138 -9.52 19.45 -7.92
N THR A 139 -10.80 19.16 -8.09
CA THR A 139 -11.81 20.15 -8.48
C THR A 139 -11.99 21.20 -7.40
N ALA A 140 -12.13 20.77 -6.14
CA ALA A 140 -12.28 21.67 -5.00
C ALA A 140 -11.05 22.58 -4.82
N LEU A 141 -9.86 22.03 -5.03
CA LEU A 141 -8.61 22.79 -4.97
C LEU A 141 -8.59 23.90 -6.02
N VAL A 142 -8.91 23.60 -7.27
CA VAL A 142 -8.95 24.61 -8.35
C VAL A 142 -10.00 25.67 -8.05
N ILE A 143 -11.20 25.27 -7.65
CA ILE A 143 -12.28 26.23 -7.33
C ILE A 143 -11.86 27.15 -6.18
N THR A 144 -11.36 26.59 -5.09
CA THR A 144 -11.00 27.38 -3.90
C THR A 144 -9.81 28.31 -4.16
N THR A 145 -8.80 27.85 -4.87
CA THR A 145 -7.65 28.70 -5.20
C THR A 145 -7.99 29.77 -6.23
N SER A 146 -8.84 29.48 -7.22
CA SER A 146 -9.28 30.46 -8.22
C SER A 146 -10.24 31.52 -7.65
N ALA A 147 -10.97 31.18 -6.59
CA ALA A 147 -11.85 32.12 -5.90
C ALA A 147 -11.10 33.13 -5.01
N LEU A 148 -9.83 32.86 -4.71
CA LEU A 148 -8.98 33.81 -3.99
C LEU A 148 -8.55 34.92 -4.96
N GLU A 149 -8.98 36.15 -4.68
CA GLU A 149 -8.46 37.34 -5.39
C GLU A 149 -7.00 37.56 -4.95
N SER A 150 -6.09 36.82 -5.55
CA SER A 150 -4.67 36.84 -5.21
C SER A 150 -3.86 37.30 -6.43
N PRO A 151 -2.89 38.23 -6.25
CA PRO A 151 -1.96 38.60 -7.32
C PRO A 151 -0.95 37.49 -7.64
N VAL A 152 -0.93 36.42 -6.84
CA VAL A 152 -0.03 35.30 -7.03
C VAL A 152 -0.59 34.34 -8.09
N PRO A 153 0.20 33.92 -9.09
CA PRO A 153 -0.24 32.97 -10.10
C PRO A 153 -0.77 31.67 -9.48
N LEU A 154 -1.78 31.07 -10.11
CA LEU A 154 -2.40 29.84 -9.62
C LEU A 154 -1.37 28.71 -9.41
N SER A 155 -0.41 28.56 -10.32
CA SER A 155 0.67 27.58 -10.19
C SER A 155 1.44 27.74 -8.88
N THR A 156 1.78 28.97 -8.50
CA THR A 156 2.49 29.24 -7.25
C THR A 156 1.62 29.01 -6.01
N GLN A 157 0.31 29.30 -6.12
CA GLN A 157 -0.62 28.99 -5.02
C GLN A 157 -0.76 27.49 -4.78
N LEU A 158 -0.72 26.69 -5.85
CA LEU A 158 -0.77 25.22 -5.78
C LEU A 158 0.50 24.63 -5.16
N GLU A 159 1.64 25.30 -5.23
CA GLU A 159 2.91 24.91 -4.59
C GLU A 159 2.97 25.24 -3.09
N ASN A 160 1.82 25.46 -2.44
CA ASN A 160 1.77 25.79 -1.01
C ASN A 160 2.47 24.73 -0.16
N GLN A 161 3.48 25.16 0.58
CA GLN A 161 4.30 24.28 1.42
C GLN A 161 3.52 23.65 2.58
N ALA A 162 2.47 24.30 3.07
CA ALA A 162 1.57 23.74 4.06
C ALA A 162 0.72 22.58 3.50
N GLY A 163 0.61 22.48 2.17
CA GLY A 163 -0.20 21.48 1.50
C GLY A 163 -1.69 21.73 1.65
N PHE A 164 -2.44 20.71 1.31
CA PHE A 164 -3.90 20.70 1.28
C PHE A 164 -4.41 19.45 1.99
N ILE A 165 -5.58 19.56 2.60
CA ILE A 165 -6.27 18.42 3.22
C ILE A 165 -7.55 18.18 2.44
N GLY A 166 -7.62 17.04 1.76
CA GLY A 166 -8.78 16.59 1.00
C GLY A 166 -9.34 15.26 1.50
N PHE A 167 -10.39 14.78 0.86
CA PHE A 167 -10.98 13.47 1.18
C PHE A 167 -10.10 12.29 0.76
N SER A 168 -9.18 12.50 -0.19
CA SER A 168 -8.17 11.52 -0.56
C SER A 168 -6.95 11.51 0.38
N GLY A 169 -6.89 12.43 1.35
CA GLY A 169 -5.81 12.58 2.32
C GLY A 169 -5.10 13.92 2.23
N GLN A 170 -4.06 14.07 3.05
CA GLN A 170 -3.20 15.25 3.01
C GLN A 170 -2.21 15.13 1.86
N PHE A 171 -2.07 16.20 1.08
CA PHE A 171 -1.15 16.26 -0.05
C PHE A 171 -0.61 17.67 -0.28
N LYS A 172 0.50 17.75 -0.98
CA LYS A 172 1.05 19.00 -1.54
C LYS A 172 1.49 18.76 -2.98
N MET A 173 1.58 19.82 -3.76
CA MET A 173 2.05 19.74 -5.13
C MET A 173 3.48 20.28 -5.21
N SER A 174 4.34 19.56 -5.91
CA SER A 174 5.70 20.00 -6.24
C SER A 174 5.70 20.88 -7.50
N LYS A 175 6.80 21.63 -7.70
CA LYS A 175 7.03 22.40 -8.94
C LYS A 175 6.97 21.56 -10.21
N ALA A 176 7.28 20.28 -10.12
CA ALA A 176 7.19 19.34 -11.24
C ALA A 176 5.76 18.86 -11.52
N GLY A 177 4.75 19.35 -10.80
CA GLY A 177 3.36 18.94 -10.95
C GLY A 177 3.05 17.56 -10.31
N LEU A 178 3.99 17.02 -9.55
CA LEU A 178 3.79 15.76 -8.83
C LEU A 178 3.13 16.01 -7.47
N THR A 179 2.25 15.11 -7.08
CA THR A 179 1.61 15.14 -5.77
C THR A 179 2.45 14.36 -4.76
N GLU A 180 2.85 15.03 -3.69
CA GLU A 180 3.46 14.40 -2.52
C GLU A 180 2.37 14.18 -1.46
N ARG A 181 2.29 12.98 -0.88
CA ARG A 181 1.28 12.63 0.12
C ARG A 181 1.93 12.28 1.45
N VAL A 182 1.23 12.57 2.53
CA VAL A 182 1.63 12.13 3.87
C VAL A 182 0.97 10.79 4.15
N PHE A 183 1.79 9.84 4.57
CA PHE A 183 1.36 8.49 4.94
C PHE A 183 1.61 8.26 6.42
N GLU A 184 0.74 7.48 7.03
CA GLU A 184 0.98 6.83 8.30
C GLU A 184 1.39 5.37 8.06
N ILE A 185 2.16 4.84 9.00
CA ILE A 185 2.61 3.46 8.99
C ILE A 185 1.84 2.74 10.09
N LEU A 186 1.11 1.70 9.71
CA LEU A 186 0.35 0.85 10.63
C LEU A 186 0.70 -0.61 10.43
N GLU A 187 0.59 -1.41 11.49
CA GLU A 187 0.84 -2.84 11.49
C GLU A 187 -0.48 -3.59 11.62
N ILE A 188 -0.60 -4.71 10.91
CA ILE A 188 -1.70 -5.65 11.11
C ILE A 188 -1.39 -6.49 12.35
N SER A 189 -2.15 -6.32 13.42
CA SER A 189 -2.04 -7.09 14.66
C SER A 189 -3.43 -7.42 15.19
N ASP A 190 -3.65 -8.68 15.52
CA ASP A 190 -4.94 -9.16 16.04
C ASP A 190 -6.14 -8.74 15.15
N ASN A 191 -5.97 -8.85 13.83
CA ASN A 191 -6.97 -8.51 12.81
C ASN A 191 -7.33 -7.01 12.77
N MET A 192 -6.51 -6.15 13.35
CA MET A 192 -6.69 -4.71 13.39
C MET A 192 -5.43 -3.98 12.91
N LEU A 193 -5.59 -2.72 12.58
CA LEU A 193 -4.47 -1.83 12.31
C LEU A 193 -4.07 -1.10 13.60
N VAL A 194 -2.83 -1.26 13.99
CA VAL A 194 -2.24 -0.63 15.17
C VAL A 194 -0.97 0.14 14.79
N LYS A 195 -0.52 1.04 15.65
CA LYS A 195 0.80 1.65 15.47
C LYS A 195 1.87 0.57 15.66
N PRO A 196 2.85 0.47 14.75
CA PRO A 196 3.88 -0.55 14.86
C PRO A 196 4.66 -0.37 16.15
N SER A 197 4.91 -1.49 16.84
CA SER A 197 5.86 -1.54 17.95
C SER A 197 7.26 -1.47 17.37
N ILE A 198 7.76 -0.28 17.14
CA ILE A 198 9.15 -0.09 16.71
C ILE A 198 10.02 -0.45 17.92
N GLN A 199 10.70 -1.56 17.84
CA GLN A 199 11.82 -1.90 18.71
C GLN A 199 13.11 -1.36 18.14
#